data_f829c789a61ade1adb0b8cf8b3a8b7b8
#
_entry.id   f829c789a61ade1adb0b8cf8b3a8b7b8
#
_cell.length_a   1.000
_cell.length_b   1.000
_cell.length_c   1.000
_cell.angle_alpha   90.00
_cell.angle_beta   90.00
_cell.angle_gamma   90.00
#
_symmetry.space_group_name_H-M   'P 1'
#
loop_
_entity.id
_entity.type
_entity.pdbx_description
1 polymer ?
#
loop_
_entity_poly.entity_id
_entity_poly.type
_entity_poly.pdbx_seq_one_letter_code
_entity_poly.pdbx_strand_id
1 'polypeptide(L)'
;IYGRDYVSIFGAGTSNSEFEAMTGNTIKFFPRGSSVYQQFMHESTFALPGYLKKLGYRCEAIHPSSGANWNRTASYKSMGFDQFLTIDDFKNPEYVRYISDKESYKKVIERYKNKKEGQPLFVFDMTIQNHGGYLTNTNWKDPVYPEGSHLPEAKEFLSATKVSDDAFQYLVKYFEKQDEPTIICM
;
A
#
# COMPACT_ATOMS: atom_id res chain seq x y z
N ILE A 1 -8.51 16.64 7.14
CA ILE A 1 -7.20 16.94 7.78
C ILE A 1 -6.14 16.60 6.75
N TYR A 2 -5.23 17.51 6.51
CA TYR A 2 -4.07 17.26 5.66
C TYR A 2 -2.80 17.72 6.38
N GLY A 3 -1.66 17.15 5.99
CA GLY A 3 -0.35 17.48 6.52
C GLY A 3 0.73 17.36 5.46
N ARG A 4 1.93 17.78 5.81
CA ARG A 4 3.13 17.50 5.02
C ARG A 4 3.89 16.40 5.72
N ASP A 5 4.16 15.32 5.01
CA ASP A 5 5.05 14.27 5.46
C ASP A 5 6.42 14.41 4.77
N TYR A 6 7.46 14.23 5.55
CA TYR A 6 8.84 14.29 5.07
C TYR A 6 9.44 12.89 5.17
N VAL A 7 9.33 12.15 4.06
CA VAL A 7 9.92 10.81 4.00
C VAL A 7 11.44 10.89 4.12
N SER A 8 12.01 10.05 4.96
CA SER A 8 13.45 9.94 5.18
C SER A 8 14.17 9.21 4.05
N ILE A 9 13.42 8.53 3.17
CA ILE A 9 13.93 7.71 2.08
C ILE A 9 13.79 8.47 0.77
N PHE A 10 14.89 8.68 0.07
CA PHE A 10 14.90 9.28 -1.26
C PHE A 10 15.17 8.22 -2.32
N GLY A 11 14.30 8.13 -3.32
CA GLY A 11 14.50 7.34 -4.52
C GLY A 11 14.63 5.83 -4.29
N ALA A 12 13.53 5.08 -4.24
CA ALA A 12 13.44 3.66 -3.96
C ALA A 12 13.60 3.28 -2.47
N GLY A 13 13.31 2.04 -2.12
CA GLY A 13 13.41 1.56 -0.74
C GLY A 13 12.09 1.67 0.04
N THR A 14 10.96 1.41 -0.62
CA THR A 14 9.60 1.46 -0.04
C THR A 14 9.51 0.70 1.29
N SER A 15 10.15 -0.46 1.41
CA SER A 15 10.18 -1.27 2.64
C SER A 15 10.74 -0.51 3.85
N ASN A 16 11.65 0.42 3.64
CA ASN A 16 12.19 1.25 4.72
C ASN A 16 11.16 2.30 5.18
N SER A 17 10.42 2.93 4.24
CA SER A 17 9.31 3.82 4.58
C SER A 17 8.18 3.07 5.30
N GLU A 18 7.87 1.85 4.85
CA GLU A 18 6.92 0.96 5.54
C GLU A 18 7.37 0.66 6.97
N PHE A 19 8.66 0.35 7.16
CA PHE A 19 9.23 0.11 8.48
C PHE A 19 9.03 1.31 9.40
N GLU A 20 9.37 2.52 8.92
CA GLU A 20 9.20 3.73 9.72
C GLU A 20 7.73 3.98 10.05
N ALA A 21 6.83 3.85 9.08
CA ALA A 21 5.39 4.06 9.28
C ALA A 21 4.77 3.06 10.27
N MET A 22 5.19 1.78 10.20
CA MET A 22 4.62 0.73 11.04
C MET A 22 5.21 0.66 12.44
N THR A 23 6.48 1.06 12.59
CA THR A 23 7.19 0.90 13.88
C THR A 23 7.38 2.21 14.66
N GLY A 24 7.26 3.36 13.99
CA GLY A 24 7.60 4.66 14.55
C GLY A 24 9.13 4.86 14.75
N ASN A 25 9.94 3.90 14.30
CA ASN A 25 11.40 4.02 14.34
C ASN A 25 11.91 4.71 13.07
N THR A 26 13.17 5.15 13.10
CA THR A 26 13.81 5.74 11.92
C THR A 26 14.95 4.87 11.41
N ILE A 27 15.10 4.80 10.10
CA ILE A 27 16.25 4.13 9.47
C ILE A 27 17.56 4.88 9.65
N LYS A 28 17.54 6.09 10.17
CA LYS A 28 18.74 6.94 10.34
C LYS A 28 19.88 6.26 11.10
N PHE A 29 19.55 5.34 11.99
CA PHE A 29 20.53 4.63 12.82
C PHE A 29 21.06 3.34 12.19
N PHE A 30 20.56 2.94 11.03
CA PHE A 30 21.08 1.80 10.28
C PHE A 30 22.20 2.24 9.32
N PRO A 31 23.08 1.33 8.91
CA PRO A 31 24.09 1.63 7.90
C PRO A 31 23.46 2.17 6.61
N ARG A 32 24.15 3.11 5.99
CA ARG A 32 23.66 3.71 4.74
C ARG A 32 23.44 2.64 3.66
N GLY A 33 22.30 2.69 2.99
CA GLY A 33 21.91 1.72 1.96
C GLY A 33 21.31 0.43 2.52
N SER A 34 21.05 0.34 3.83
CA SER A 34 20.38 -0.82 4.42
C SER A 34 18.97 -1.00 3.88
N SER A 35 18.59 -2.27 3.70
CA SER A 35 17.20 -2.72 3.60
C SER A 35 16.83 -3.36 4.94
N VAL A 36 16.05 -2.64 5.76
CA VAL A 36 15.76 -3.08 7.13
C VAL A 36 15.03 -4.42 7.14
N TYR A 37 14.04 -4.59 6.27
CA TYR A 37 13.28 -5.83 6.16
C TYR A 37 14.13 -7.06 5.81
N GLN A 38 15.19 -6.88 5.03
CA GLN A 38 16.04 -7.98 4.60
C GLN A 38 17.18 -8.28 5.56
N GLN A 39 17.64 -7.27 6.32
CA GLN A 39 18.88 -7.35 7.06
C GLN A 39 18.72 -7.31 8.58
N PHE A 40 17.64 -6.66 9.07
CA PHE A 40 17.53 -6.34 10.50
C PHE A 40 16.19 -6.73 11.13
N MET A 41 15.23 -7.21 10.34
CA MET A 41 13.98 -7.72 10.92
C MET A 41 14.19 -9.11 11.52
N HIS A 42 13.81 -9.26 12.77
CA HIS A 42 13.92 -10.49 13.55
C HIS A 42 12.54 -11.02 13.98
N GLU A 43 12.52 -12.04 14.83
CA GLU A 43 11.31 -12.82 15.17
C GLU A 43 10.13 -12.01 15.73
N SER A 44 10.39 -10.93 16.44
CA SER A 44 9.32 -10.02 16.88
C SER A 44 9.80 -8.58 16.88
N THR A 45 9.05 -7.72 16.20
CA THR A 45 9.30 -6.29 16.12
C THR A 45 8.10 -5.55 16.67
N PHE A 46 8.33 -4.64 17.64
CA PHE A 46 7.24 -3.77 18.09
C PHE A 46 6.77 -2.89 16.94
N ALA A 47 5.49 -3.01 16.60
CA ALA A 47 4.89 -2.28 15.49
C ALA A 47 3.40 -2.04 15.71
N LEU A 48 2.83 -1.10 14.97
CA LEU A 48 1.43 -0.72 15.05
C LEU A 48 0.48 -1.92 14.94
N PRO A 49 0.62 -2.89 14.02
CA PRO A 49 -0.27 -4.05 13.95
C PRO A 49 -0.25 -4.87 15.24
N GLY A 50 0.94 -5.14 15.78
CA GLY A 50 1.06 -5.90 17.04
C GLY A 50 0.45 -5.17 18.25
N TYR A 51 0.47 -3.84 18.25
CA TYR A 51 -0.20 -3.03 19.27
C TYR A 51 -1.73 -3.07 19.10
N LEU A 52 -2.24 -2.88 17.87
CA LEU A 52 -3.67 -2.88 17.58
C LEU A 52 -4.32 -4.24 17.88
N LYS A 53 -3.59 -5.34 17.66
CA LYS A 53 -4.07 -6.68 18.05
C LYS A 53 -4.39 -6.80 19.55
N LYS A 54 -3.59 -6.16 20.42
CA LYS A 54 -3.87 -6.13 21.86
C LYS A 54 -5.16 -5.37 22.19
N LEU A 55 -5.61 -4.50 21.28
CA LEU A 55 -6.87 -3.78 21.35
C LEU A 55 -8.03 -4.51 20.65
N GLY A 56 -7.82 -5.75 20.21
CA GLY A 56 -8.85 -6.56 19.56
C GLY A 56 -8.95 -6.43 18.05
N TYR A 57 -8.11 -5.63 17.42
CA TYR A 57 -8.10 -5.49 15.96
C TYR A 57 -7.64 -6.77 15.26
N ARG A 58 -8.26 -7.07 14.14
CA ARG A 58 -7.69 -7.91 13.11
C ARG A 58 -6.78 -7.04 12.24
N CYS A 59 -5.55 -7.48 12.01
CA CYS A 59 -4.54 -6.71 11.27
C CYS A 59 -4.14 -7.45 10.00
N GLU A 60 -4.39 -6.86 8.85
CA GLU A 60 -4.10 -7.46 7.55
C GLU A 60 -3.26 -6.52 6.69
N ALA A 61 -2.33 -7.10 5.92
CA ALA A 61 -1.58 -6.38 4.90
C ALA A 61 -1.98 -6.88 3.52
N ILE A 62 -2.00 -5.99 2.53
CA ILE A 62 -2.30 -6.29 1.14
C ILE A 62 -1.18 -5.69 0.28
N HIS A 63 -0.66 -6.49 -0.65
CA HIS A 63 0.24 -6.00 -1.69
C HIS A 63 0.02 -6.83 -2.96
N PRO A 64 -0.62 -6.27 -4.00
CA PRO A 64 -0.94 -7.01 -5.22
C PRO A 64 0.29 -7.26 -6.10
N SER A 65 1.35 -7.77 -5.48
CA SER A 65 2.61 -8.19 -6.08
C SER A 65 3.21 -9.35 -5.27
N SER A 66 4.42 -9.80 -5.61
CA SER A 66 5.09 -10.90 -4.91
C SER A 66 5.39 -10.56 -3.44
N GLY A 67 4.95 -11.40 -2.53
CA GLY A 67 5.25 -11.29 -1.10
C GLY A 67 6.72 -11.53 -0.75
N ALA A 68 7.49 -12.13 -1.67
CA ALA A 68 8.93 -12.34 -1.50
C ALA A 68 9.73 -11.05 -1.64
N ASN A 69 9.19 -10.05 -2.35
CA ASN A 69 9.87 -8.78 -2.52
C ASN A 69 10.14 -8.12 -1.17
N TRP A 70 11.38 -7.70 -0.95
CA TRP A 70 11.84 -7.06 0.29
C TRP A 70 11.68 -7.92 1.56
N ASN A 71 11.50 -9.24 1.44
CA ASN A 71 11.23 -10.13 2.58
C ASN A 71 9.95 -9.75 3.37
N ARG A 72 8.94 -9.19 2.69
CA ARG A 72 7.71 -8.69 3.34
C ARG A 72 6.97 -9.77 4.11
N THR A 73 6.89 -10.97 3.58
CA THR A 73 6.19 -12.07 4.26
C THR A 73 6.71 -12.30 5.68
N ALA A 74 8.02 -12.37 5.87
CA ALA A 74 8.61 -12.54 7.19
C ALA A 74 8.49 -11.26 8.03
N SER A 75 8.71 -10.10 7.43
CA SER A 75 8.67 -8.81 8.12
C SER A 75 7.29 -8.47 8.64
N TYR A 76 6.23 -8.66 7.85
CA TYR A 76 4.86 -8.41 8.28
C TYR A 76 4.41 -9.37 9.38
N LYS A 77 4.81 -10.64 9.29
CA LYS A 77 4.60 -11.60 10.37
C LYS A 77 5.27 -11.15 11.67
N SER A 78 6.53 -10.70 11.59
CA SER A 78 7.29 -10.15 12.72
C SER A 78 6.63 -8.93 13.36
N MET A 79 6.01 -8.06 12.55
CA MET A 79 5.29 -6.87 13.01
C MET A 79 3.89 -7.17 13.58
N GLY A 80 3.41 -8.40 13.47
CA GLY A 80 2.17 -8.84 14.08
C GLY A 80 0.94 -8.79 13.18
N PHE A 81 1.08 -8.66 11.87
CA PHE A 81 -0.05 -8.87 10.96
C PHE A 81 -0.59 -10.30 11.06
N ASP A 82 -1.90 -10.44 11.03
CA ASP A 82 -2.59 -11.76 11.06
C ASP A 82 -2.55 -12.43 9.69
N GLN A 83 -2.61 -11.63 8.63
CA GLN A 83 -2.60 -12.10 7.25
C GLN A 83 -1.89 -11.10 6.34
N PHE A 84 -1.18 -11.64 5.35
CA PHE A 84 -0.61 -10.88 4.26
C PHE A 84 -1.13 -11.45 2.94
N LEU A 85 -1.89 -10.64 2.20
CA LEU A 85 -2.45 -10.98 0.90
C LEU A 85 -1.53 -10.44 -0.19
N THR A 86 -1.23 -11.32 -1.15
CA THR A 86 -0.29 -11.05 -2.24
C THR A 86 -0.97 -11.21 -3.59
N ILE A 87 -0.22 -11.12 -4.67
CA ILE A 87 -0.74 -11.33 -6.03
C ILE A 87 -1.55 -12.63 -6.17
N ASP A 88 -1.20 -13.68 -5.43
CA ASP A 88 -1.85 -14.98 -5.48
C ASP A 88 -3.28 -14.97 -4.91
N ASP A 89 -3.62 -13.95 -4.14
CA ASP A 89 -4.96 -13.76 -3.55
C ASP A 89 -5.93 -13.00 -4.46
N PHE A 90 -5.49 -12.58 -5.64
CA PHE A 90 -6.29 -11.87 -6.63
C PHE A 90 -6.71 -12.79 -7.78
N LYS A 91 -8.01 -13.03 -7.91
CA LYS A 91 -8.57 -13.87 -8.97
C LYS A 91 -9.00 -13.01 -10.17
N ASN A 92 -8.35 -13.21 -11.31
CA ASN A 92 -8.64 -12.48 -12.56
C ASN A 92 -8.74 -10.96 -12.37
N PRO A 93 -7.73 -10.31 -11.77
CA PRO A 93 -7.79 -8.88 -11.52
C PRO A 93 -7.66 -8.07 -12.81
N GLU A 94 -8.17 -6.85 -12.76
CA GLU A 94 -7.92 -5.87 -13.81
C GLU A 94 -6.48 -5.35 -13.71
N TYR A 95 -5.80 -5.31 -14.85
CA TYR A 95 -4.46 -4.76 -14.99
C TYR A 95 -4.52 -3.42 -15.73
N VAL A 96 -3.80 -2.44 -15.22
CA VAL A 96 -3.45 -1.21 -15.96
C VAL A 96 -2.03 -1.37 -16.48
N ARG A 97 -1.05 -1.39 -15.62
CA ARG A 97 0.35 -1.78 -15.87
C ARG A 97 0.74 -2.96 -14.98
N TYR A 98 0.26 -2.93 -13.79
CA TYR A 98 0.21 -3.98 -12.78
C TYR A 98 -1.25 -4.20 -12.39
N ILE A 99 -1.54 -5.00 -11.39
CA ILE A 99 -2.88 -5.08 -10.81
C ILE A 99 -3.29 -3.67 -10.40
N SER A 100 -4.50 -3.26 -10.82
CA SER A 100 -4.97 -1.90 -10.59
C SER A 100 -5.20 -1.59 -9.12
N ASP A 101 -5.03 -0.32 -8.74
CA ASP A 101 -5.32 0.12 -7.38
C ASP A 101 -6.78 -0.12 -7.02
N LYS A 102 -7.67 -0.04 -8.01
CA LYS A 102 -9.09 -0.37 -7.82
C LYS A 102 -9.29 -1.83 -7.39
N GLU A 103 -8.53 -2.78 -7.94
CA GLU A 103 -8.60 -4.18 -7.50
C GLU A 103 -8.06 -4.34 -6.08
N SER A 104 -6.99 -3.62 -5.70
CA SER A 104 -6.52 -3.60 -4.33
C SER A 104 -7.59 -3.08 -3.37
N TYR A 105 -8.25 -1.97 -3.70
CA TYR A 105 -9.33 -1.42 -2.89
C TYR A 105 -10.59 -2.29 -2.84
N LYS A 106 -10.92 -3.02 -3.92
CA LYS A 106 -11.95 -4.06 -3.87
C LYS A 106 -11.58 -5.15 -2.87
N LYS A 107 -10.29 -5.52 -2.78
CA LYS A 107 -9.81 -6.49 -1.80
C LYS A 107 -9.93 -5.93 -0.37
N VAL A 108 -9.58 -4.67 -0.13
CA VAL A 108 -9.82 -4.00 1.17
C VAL A 108 -11.30 -4.08 1.56
N ILE A 109 -12.20 -3.75 0.65
CA ILE A 109 -13.64 -3.82 0.87
C ILE A 109 -14.10 -5.26 1.13
N GLU A 110 -13.59 -6.23 0.39
CA GLU A 110 -13.85 -7.66 0.63
C GLU A 110 -13.46 -8.06 2.05
N ARG A 111 -12.27 -7.65 2.52
CA ARG A 111 -11.80 -7.95 3.88
C ARG A 111 -12.67 -7.29 4.93
N TYR A 112 -13.07 -6.04 4.71
CA TYR A 112 -14.02 -5.34 5.59
C TYR A 112 -15.36 -6.07 5.70
N LYS A 113 -15.95 -6.49 4.58
CA LYS A 113 -17.23 -7.22 4.56
C LYS A 113 -17.17 -8.58 5.25
N ASN A 114 -16.03 -9.23 5.19
CA ASN A 114 -15.83 -10.59 5.71
C ASN A 114 -15.23 -10.63 7.11
N LYS A 115 -15.02 -9.49 7.77
CA LYS A 115 -14.58 -9.44 9.16
C LYS A 115 -15.67 -9.94 10.10
N LYS A 116 -15.31 -10.39 11.28
CA LYS A 116 -16.28 -10.73 12.33
C LYS A 116 -17.04 -9.48 12.74
N GLU A 117 -18.33 -9.63 13.00
CA GLU A 117 -19.15 -8.56 13.53
C GLU A 117 -18.57 -8.00 14.84
N GLY A 118 -18.55 -6.69 14.98
CA GLY A 118 -17.98 -5.99 16.12
C GLY A 118 -16.44 -6.02 16.21
N GLN A 119 -15.73 -6.76 15.36
CA GLN A 119 -14.29 -6.79 15.37
C GLN A 119 -13.72 -5.63 14.55
N PRO A 120 -12.93 -4.72 15.14
CA PRO A 120 -12.25 -3.69 14.39
C PRO A 120 -11.19 -4.29 13.44
N LEU A 121 -11.01 -3.66 12.27
CA LEU A 121 -10.07 -4.10 11.24
C LEU A 121 -9.06 -3.00 10.94
N PHE A 122 -7.79 -3.36 10.93
CA PHE A 122 -6.70 -2.55 10.41
C PHE A 122 -6.20 -3.18 9.10
N VAL A 123 -6.19 -2.42 8.03
CA VAL A 123 -5.62 -2.85 6.74
C VAL A 123 -4.50 -1.91 6.35
N PHE A 124 -3.33 -2.46 6.09
CA PHE A 124 -2.23 -1.78 5.42
C PHE A 124 -2.18 -2.24 3.97
N ASP A 125 -2.64 -1.38 3.07
CA ASP A 125 -2.67 -1.68 1.63
C ASP A 125 -1.55 -0.92 0.91
N MET A 126 -0.64 -1.67 0.30
CA MET A 126 0.43 -1.12 -0.51
C MET A 126 0.19 -1.46 -1.98
N THR A 127 -0.36 -0.52 -2.70
CA THR A 127 -0.66 -0.67 -4.12
C THR A 127 0.60 -0.78 -4.98
N ILE A 128 0.47 -1.21 -6.24
CA ILE A 128 1.59 -1.43 -7.17
C ILE A 128 1.36 -0.79 -8.55
N GLN A 129 0.13 -0.37 -8.87
CA GLN A 129 -0.24 0.09 -10.21
C GLN A 129 0.73 1.12 -10.77
N ASN A 130 1.15 2.07 -9.95
CA ASN A 130 1.99 3.20 -10.35
C ASN A 130 3.49 2.96 -10.11
N HIS A 131 3.92 1.70 -9.88
CA HIS A 131 5.34 1.40 -9.78
C HIS A 131 6.10 1.84 -11.03
N GLY A 132 7.28 2.42 -10.86
CA GLY A 132 8.08 3.08 -11.90
C GLY A 132 8.33 2.27 -13.17
N GLY A 133 8.97 2.92 -14.14
CA GLY A 133 9.15 2.43 -15.50
C GLY A 133 8.12 3.02 -16.47
N TYR A 134 7.98 4.36 -16.48
CA TYR A 134 6.96 5.08 -17.26
C TYR A 134 7.27 5.21 -18.77
N LEU A 135 8.21 4.42 -19.29
CA LEU A 135 8.52 4.34 -20.73
C LEU A 135 7.60 3.38 -21.50
N THR A 136 6.44 3.08 -20.94
CA THR A 136 5.47 2.16 -21.56
C THR A 136 4.43 2.94 -22.36
N ASN A 137 4.09 2.46 -23.55
CA ASN A 137 2.96 3.00 -24.30
C ASN A 137 1.65 2.34 -23.81
N THR A 138 1.18 2.73 -22.64
CA THR A 138 -0.10 2.24 -22.12
C THR A 138 -1.23 2.86 -22.93
N ASN A 139 -2.19 2.02 -23.35
CA ASN A 139 -3.38 2.49 -24.03
C ASN A 139 -4.40 3.05 -23.02
N TRP A 140 -4.19 4.29 -22.59
CA TRP A 140 -5.06 4.96 -21.63
C TRP A 140 -6.40 5.29 -22.27
N LYS A 141 -7.50 5.00 -21.57
CA LYS A 141 -8.84 5.37 -22.00
C LYS A 141 -9.04 6.88 -22.00
N ASP A 142 -8.43 7.56 -21.03
CA ASP A 142 -8.58 9.00 -20.81
C ASP A 142 -7.22 9.56 -20.34
N PRO A 143 -6.27 9.75 -21.29
CA PRO A 143 -4.91 10.16 -20.96
C PRO A 143 -4.84 11.62 -20.51
N VAL A 144 -3.95 11.91 -19.56
CA VAL A 144 -3.63 13.25 -19.11
C VAL A 144 -2.35 13.72 -19.77
N TYR A 145 -2.43 14.85 -20.46
CA TYR A 145 -1.28 15.48 -21.09
C TYR A 145 -0.81 16.67 -20.25
N PRO A 146 0.46 16.68 -19.84
CA PRO A 146 1.00 17.82 -19.09
C PRO A 146 1.17 19.05 -20.00
N GLU A 147 0.75 20.21 -19.54
CA GLU A 147 1.01 21.46 -20.23
C GLU A 147 2.53 21.73 -20.29
N GLY A 148 3.02 22.14 -21.48
CA GLY A 148 4.41 22.52 -21.68
C GLY A 148 5.44 21.40 -21.59
N SER A 149 5.03 20.15 -21.44
CA SER A 149 5.93 18.99 -21.44
C SER A 149 5.71 18.10 -22.65
N HIS A 150 6.80 17.72 -23.31
CA HIS A 150 6.81 16.77 -24.41
C HIS A 150 7.38 15.40 -24.00
N LEU A 151 7.59 15.16 -22.70
CA LEU A 151 8.11 13.90 -22.18
C LEU A 151 7.00 12.84 -22.17
N PRO A 152 7.14 11.73 -22.90
CA PRO A 152 6.16 10.63 -22.89
C PRO A 152 5.91 10.10 -21.49
N GLU A 153 6.94 10.03 -20.65
CA GLU A 153 6.87 9.57 -19.26
C GLU A 153 5.95 10.43 -18.39
N ALA A 154 5.89 11.73 -18.66
CA ALA A 154 5.02 12.63 -17.92
C ALA A 154 3.54 12.34 -18.19
N LYS A 155 3.18 12.05 -19.46
CA LYS A 155 1.84 11.57 -19.82
C LYS A 155 1.51 10.26 -19.11
N GLU A 156 2.43 9.29 -19.15
CA GLU A 156 2.24 7.98 -18.51
C GLU A 156 2.05 8.12 -17.00
N PHE A 157 2.89 8.93 -16.34
CA PHE A 157 2.80 9.19 -14.90
C PHE A 157 1.47 9.85 -14.52
N LEU A 158 1.09 10.93 -15.20
CA LEU A 158 -0.14 11.67 -14.88
C LEU A 158 -1.39 10.84 -15.15
N SER A 159 -1.41 10.08 -16.26
CA SER A 159 -2.53 9.19 -16.57
C SER A 159 -2.68 8.07 -15.54
N ALA A 160 -1.56 7.48 -15.11
CA ALA A 160 -1.56 6.49 -14.04
C ALA A 160 -2.05 7.09 -12.71
N THR A 161 -1.59 8.29 -12.37
CA THR A 161 -2.00 9.00 -11.15
C THR A 161 -3.50 9.30 -11.16
N LYS A 162 -4.06 9.74 -12.30
CA LYS A 162 -5.50 9.95 -12.45
C LYS A 162 -6.31 8.68 -12.19
N VAL A 163 -5.87 7.55 -12.75
CA VAL A 163 -6.55 6.26 -12.53
C VAL A 163 -6.50 5.84 -11.06
N SER A 164 -5.37 6.11 -10.37
CA SER A 164 -5.26 5.86 -8.93
C SER A 164 -6.18 6.77 -8.11
N ASP A 165 -6.31 8.05 -8.48
CA ASP A 165 -7.20 8.99 -7.81
C ASP A 165 -8.67 8.56 -7.96
N ASP A 166 -9.08 8.16 -9.17
CA ASP A 166 -10.41 7.60 -9.42
C ASP A 166 -10.67 6.32 -8.58
N ALA A 167 -9.67 5.48 -8.43
CA ALA A 167 -9.75 4.29 -7.60
C ALA A 167 -9.85 4.65 -6.10
N PHE A 168 -9.09 5.63 -5.64
CA PHE A 168 -9.17 6.11 -4.26
C PHE A 168 -10.54 6.72 -3.95
N GLN A 169 -11.09 7.52 -4.87
CA GLN A 169 -12.44 8.03 -4.74
C GLN A 169 -13.47 6.90 -4.61
N TYR A 170 -13.29 5.79 -5.35
CA TYR A 170 -14.17 4.62 -5.21
C TYR A 170 -14.11 4.03 -3.79
N LEU A 171 -12.92 3.91 -3.18
CA LEU A 171 -12.75 3.43 -1.81
C LEU A 171 -13.44 4.36 -0.80
N VAL A 172 -13.17 5.66 -0.90
CA VAL A 172 -13.77 6.67 0.00
C VAL A 172 -15.28 6.63 -0.08
N LYS A 173 -15.87 6.68 -1.29
CA LYS A 173 -17.33 6.62 -1.50
C LYS A 173 -17.98 5.33 -0.97
N TYR A 174 -17.22 4.25 -0.88
CA TYR A 174 -17.72 3.03 -0.25
C TYR A 174 -17.82 3.21 1.26
N PHE A 175 -16.75 3.70 1.91
CA PHE A 175 -16.72 3.82 3.38
C PHE A 175 -17.59 4.99 3.90
N GLU A 176 -17.81 6.05 3.12
CA GLU A 176 -18.78 7.11 3.47
C GLU A 176 -20.22 6.61 3.69
N LYS A 177 -20.54 5.42 3.17
CA LYS A 177 -21.89 4.81 3.28
C LYS A 177 -21.98 3.77 4.40
N GLN A 178 -20.88 3.55 5.15
CA GLN A 178 -20.86 2.61 6.25
C GLN A 178 -21.11 3.34 7.57
N ASP A 179 -21.88 2.73 8.46
CA ASP A 179 -22.17 3.28 9.79
C ASP A 179 -20.98 3.14 10.74
N GLU A 180 -20.03 2.26 10.44
CA GLU A 180 -18.88 2.02 11.28
C GLU A 180 -17.82 3.13 11.07
N PRO A 181 -17.34 3.76 12.15
CA PRO A 181 -16.30 4.79 12.06
C PRO A 181 -15.04 4.27 11.35
N THR A 182 -14.62 4.96 10.30
CA THR A 182 -13.49 4.56 9.48
C THR A 182 -12.50 5.71 9.35
N ILE A 183 -11.21 5.39 9.48
CA ILE A 183 -10.09 6.31 9.22
C ILE A 183 -9.36 5.78 7.99
N ILE A 184 -9.20 6.62 6.98
CA ILE A 184 -8.38 6.33 5.78
C ILE A 184 -7.20 7.30 5.80
N CYS A 185 -5.99 6.75 5.79
CA CYS A 185 -4.74 7.50 5.64
C CYS A 185 -4.11 7.14 4.29
N MET A 186 -3.76 8.16 3.49
CA MET A 186 -3.10 8.00 2.19
C MET A 186 -1.91 8.98 2.08
#